data_abacb487f6c529e912b723365b09f30e
#
_entry.id   abacb487f6c529e912b723365b09f30e
#
_cell.length_a   1.000
_cell.length_b   1.000
_cell.length_c   1.000
_cell.angle_alpha   90.00
_cell.angle_beta   90.00
_cell.angle_gamma   90.00
#
_symmetry.space_group_name_H-M   'P 1'
#
loop_
_entity.id
_entity.type
_entity.pdbx_description
1 polymer ?
#
loop_
_entity_poly.entity_id
_entity_poly.type
_entity_poly.pdbx_seq_one_letter_code
_entity_poly.pdbx_strand_id
1 'polypeptide(L)'
;LATLPVQSTIVEGGEAEIRCQLVRSGRYEETEYFIRYFQPTGKGELRLEDGTVLLPNDLYSLPGETFRLYYRSLCTDQQTIDIYIVDSFNQTVTKSFSFNNETEEGVENPEQPAP
;
A
#
# COMPACT_ATOMS: atom_id res chain seq x y z
N LEU A 1 8.69 9.49 -3.36
CA LEU A 1 8.25 8.59 -2.29
C LEU A 1 9.15 7.36 -2.26
N ALA A 2 9.83 7.19 -1.16
CA ALA A 2 10.67 6.02 -0.96
C ALA A 2 9.93 5.02 -0.09
N THR A 3 10.09 3.73 -0.38
CA THR A 3 9.52 2.68 0.46
C THR A 3 10.58 1.62 0.71
N LEU A 4 10.48 0.99 1.87
CA LEU A 4 11.25 -0.23 2.12
C LEU A 4 10.64 -1.36 1.28
N PRO A 5 11.42 -2.42 1.03
CA PRO A 5 10.88 -3.53 0.24
C PRO A 5 9.60 -4.07 0.85
N VAL A 6 8.62 -4.33 -0.02
CA VAL A 6 7.31 -4.83 0.38
C VAL A 6 7.16 -6.24 -0.17
N GLN A 7 6.52 -7.11 0.60
CA GLN A 7 6.29 -8.48 0.16
C GLN A 7 5.52 -8.48 -1.16
N SER A 8 5.78 -9.48 -2.00
CA SER A 8 5.14 -9.58 -3.30
C SER A 8 3.99 -10.58 -3.33
N THR A 9 3.76 -11.28 -2.22
CA THR A 9 2.65 -12.24 -2.11
C THR A 9 1.87 -11.95 -0.85
N ILE A 10 0.58 -12.33 -0.88
CA ILE A 10 -0.30 -12.10 0.27
C ILE A 10 -1.39 -13.16 0.24
N VAL A 11 -1.79 -13.64 1.42
CA VAL A 11 -2.94 -14.55 1.52
C VAL A 11 -4.19 -13.74 1.79
N GLU A 12 -5.34 -14.30 1.44
CA GLU A 12 -6.62 -13.66 1.75
C GLU A 12 -6.73 -13.48 3.26
N GLY A 13 -7.04 -12.26 3.68
CA GLY A 13 -7.09 -11.91 5.10
C GLY A 13 -5.74 -11.51 5.67
N GLY A 14 -4.66 -11.71 4.91
CA GLY A 14 -3.34 -11.32 5.34
C GLY A 14 -3.09 -9.84 5.17
N GLU A 15 -2.02 -9.36 5.79
CA GLU A 15 -1.70 -7.94 5.83
C GLU A 15 -0.26 -7.71 5.41
N ALA A 16 -0.03 -6.66 4.63
CA ALA A 16 1.30 -6.21 4.25
C ALA A 16 1.54 -4.84 4.85
N GLU A 17 2.71 -4.66 5.44
CA GLU A 17 3.12 -3.36 5.97
C GLU A 17 3.94 -2.65 4.91
N ILE A 18 3.58 -1.40 4.62
CA ILE A 18 4.28 -0.57 3.66
C ILE A 18 4.87 0.61 4.41
N ARG A 19 6.19 0.62 4.55
CA ARG A 19 6.89 1.70 5.24
C ARG A 19 7.30 2.73 4.23
N CYS A 20 6.84 3.95 4.43
CA CYS A 20 6.98 5.02 3.46
C CYS A 20 7.76 6.19 4.05
N GLN A 21 8.53 6.84 3.19
CA GLN A 21 9.24 8.06 3.55
C GLN A 21 9.12 9.04 2.39
N LEU A 22 8.65 10.24 2.69
CA LEU A 22 8.58 11.30 1.71
C LEU A 22 9.93 11.97 1.61
N VAL A 23 10.41 12.18 0.39
CA VAL A 23 11.68 12.85 0.14
C VAL A 23 11.36 14.24 -0.38
N ARG A 24 11.77 15.25 0.38
CA ARG A 24 11.56 16.62 -0.01
C ARG A 24 12.82 17.20 -0.63
N SER A 25 12.62 18.05 -1.64
CA SER A 25 13.73 18.74 -2.26
C SER A 25 13.68 20.20 -1.82
N GLY A 26 13.84 20.48 -0.56
CA GLY A 26 13.80 21.85 -0.08
C GLY A 26 13.33 21.92 1.35
N ARG A 27 13.17 23.13 1.84
CA ARG A 27 12.78 23.35 3.22
C ARG A 27 11.36 23.90 3.25
N TYR A 28 10.41 23.01 3.13
CA TYR A 28 9.03 23.42 3.18
C TYR A 28 8.43 22.87 4.46
N GLU A 29 8.78 23.51 5.58
CA GLU A 29 8.35 23.01 6.89
C GLU A 29 6.84 23.03 7.04
N GLU A 30 6.19 23.91 6.28
CA GLU A 30 4.74 24.02 6.35
C GLU A 30 4.04 23.20 5.30
N THR A 31 4.78 22.38 4.56
CA THR A 31 4.17 21.54 3.54
C THR A 31 3.33 20.45 4.21
N GLU A 32 2.09 20.34 3.78
CA GLU A 32 1.20 19.28 4.21
C GLU A 32 1.10 18.23 3.12
N TYR A 33 0.90 16.99 3.53
CA TYR A 33 0.84 15.87 2.60
C TYR A 33 -0.47 15.13 2.79
N PHE A 34 -1.01 14.66 1.68
CA PHE A 34 -2.26 13.93 1.66
C PHE A 34 -2.08 12.67 0.85
N ILE A 35 -2.84 11.64 1.19
CA ILE A 35 -2.77 10.36 0.50
C ILE A 35 -4.13 10.03 -0.10
N ARG A 36 -4.09 9.44 -1.28
CA ARG A 36 -5.26 8.93 -1.97
C ARG A 36 -4.84 7.63 -2.65
N TYR A 37 -5.71 6.64 -2.68
CA TYR A 37 -5.36 5.39 -3.33
C TYR A 37 -6.48 4.88 -4.21
N PHE A 38 -6.10 4.01 -5.13
CA PHE A 38 -7.01 3.27 -5.98
C PHE A 38 -6.65 1.81 -5.96
N GLN A 39 -7.64 0.96 -6.25
CA GLN A 39 -7.46 -0.48 -6.32
C GLN A 39 -7.82 -0.95 -7.73
N PRO A 40 -6.88 -0.91 -8.70
CA PRO A 40 -7.19 -1.28 -10.08
C PRO A 40 -7.60 -2.73 -10.23
N THR A 41 -7.00 -3.65 -9.47
CA THR A 41 -7.37 -5.07 -9.55
C THR A 41 -7.44 -5.66 -8.15
N GLY A 42 -8.29 -6.66 -8.00
CA GLY A 42 -8.46 -7.35 -6.74
C GLY A 42 -9.32 -6.58 -5.76
N LYS A 43 -9.32 -7.03 -4.53
CA LYS A 43 -10.06 -6.39 -3.44
C LYS A 43 -9.20 -6.38 -2.20
N GLY A 44 -9.18 -5.25 -1.53
CA GLY A 44 -8.42 -5.11 -0.31
C GLY A 44 -8.81 -3.86 0.43
N GLU A 45 -8.10 -3.62 1.51
CA GLU A 45 -8.35 -2.51 2.41
C GLU A 45 -7.02 -1.88 2.76
N LEU A 46 -6.91 -0.58 2.62
CA LEU A 46 -5.69 0.15 2.98
C LEU A 46 -5.98 0.99 4.21
N ARG A 47 -5.11 0.90 5.22
CA ARG A 47 -5.27 1.60 6.48
C ARG A 47 -4.05 2.44 6.81
N LEU A 48 -4.28 3.52 7.50
CA LEU A 48 -3.22 4.33 8.12
C LEU A 48 -2.83 3.71 9.47
N GLU A 49 -1.74 4.22 10.03
CA GLU A 49 -1.25 3.71 11.32
C GLU A 49 -2.25 3.88 12.45
N ASP A 50 -3.07 4.90 12.39
CA ASP A 50 -4.07 5.17 13.43
C ASP A 50 -5.33 4.32 13.28
N GLY A 51 -5.38 3.44 12.28
CA GLY A 51 -6.54 2.58 12.05
C GLY A 51 -7.53 3.11 11.05
N THR A 52 -7.32 4.33 10.53
CA THR A 52 -8.23 4.90 9.54
C THR A 52 -8.22 4.06 8.28
N VAL A 53 -9.39 3.59 7.86
CA VAL A 53 -9.55 2.85 6.61
C VAL A 53 -9.74 3.86 5.49
N LEU A 54 -8.88 3.79 4.47
CA LEU A 54 -8.97 4.70 3.35
C LEU A 54 -10.02 4.22 2.37
N LEU A 55 -10.90 5.14 1.99
CA LEU A 55 -11.84 4.86 0.89
C LEU A 55 -11.17 5.25 -0.42
N PRO A 56 -11.39 4.48 -1.49
CA PRO A 56 -10.73 4.79 -2.76
C PRO A 56 -11.09 6.18 -3.25
N ASN A 57 -10.08 6.88 -3.74
CA ASN A 57 -10.19 8.21 -4.34
C ASN A 57 -10.47 9.35 -3.35
N ASP A 58 -10.53 9.09 -2.06
CA ASP A 58 -10.66 10.14 -1.07
C ASP A 58 -9.29 10.56 -0.56
N LEU A 59 -9.15 11.83 -0.23
CA LEU A 59 -7.90 12.38 0.30
C LEU A 59 -7.91 12.31 1.82
N TYR A 60 -6.78 11.89 2.36
CA TYR A 60 -6.57 11.80 3.81
C TYR A 60 -5.26 12.49 4.16
N SER A 61 -5.26 13.21 5.26
CA SER A 61 -4.08 13.89 5.76
C SER A 61 -3.05 12.89 6.26
N LEU A 62 -1.77 13.14 5.95
CA LEU A 62 -0.70 12.33 6.48
C LEU A 62 -0.08 13.04 7.67
N PRO A 63 0.33 12.29 8.72
CA PRO A 63 0.83 12.91 9.95
C PRO A 63 2.24 13.48 9.80
N GLY A 64 3.00 13.05 8.79
CA GLY A 64 4.36 13.51 8.63
C GLY A 64 5.00 12.89 7.41
N GLU A 65 6.32 12.99 7.35
CA GLU A 65 7.06 12.51 6.18
C GLU A 65 7.38 11.04 6.25
N THR A 66 7.32 10.45 7.42
CA THR A 66 7.54 9.02 7.61
C THR A 66 6.26 8.43 8.14
N PHE A 67 5.76 7.41 7.47
CA PHE A 67 4.49 6.80 7.87
C PHE A 67 4.44 5.37 7.38
N ARG A 68 3.50 4.61 7.92
CA ARG A 68 3.26 3.23 7.53
C ARG A 68 1.84 3.08 7.05
N LEU A 69 1.69 2.23 6.04
CA LEU A 69 0.38 1.83 5.54
C LEU A 69 0.24 0.34 5.73
N TYR A 70 -0.98 -0.12 5.91
CA TYR A 70 -1.27 -1.53 6.08
C TYR A 70 -2.31 -1.93 5.05
N TYR A 71 -1.94 -2.87 4.20
CA TYR A 71 -2.84 -3.38 3.17
C TYR A 71 -3.30 -4.77 3.56
N ARG A 72 -4.62 -4.95 3.60
CA ARG A 72 -5.22 -6.24 3.90
C ARG A 72 -5.88 -6.80 2.66
N SER A 73 -5.55 -8.03 2.31
CA SER A 73 -6.15 -8.70 1.16
C SER A 73 -7.54 -9.22 1.52
N LEU A 74 -8.50 -8.97 0.63
CA LEU A 74 -9.86 -9.47 0.80
C LEU A 74 -10.29 -10.34 -0.38
N CYS A 75 -9.32 -10.88 -1.12
CA CYS A 75 -9.62 -11.75 -2.25
C CYS A 75 -8.46 -12.71 -2.49
N THR A 76 -8.69 -13.66 -3.41
CA THR A 76 -7.65 -14.63 -3.78
C THR A 76 -7.05 -14.35 -5.15
N ASP A 77 -7.40 -13.24 -5.76
CA ASP A 77 -6.86 -12.85 -7.07
C ASP A 77 -5.58 -12.03 -6.89
N GLN A 78 -4.84 -11.88 -7.99
CA GLN A 78 -3.79 -10.89 -8.02
C GLN A 78 -4.40 -9.53 -7.76
N GLN A 79 -3.70 -8.70 -7.00
CA GLN A 79 -4.24 -7.43 -6.60
C GLN A 79 -3.20 -6.33 -6.71
N THR A 80 -3.64 -5.15 -7.13
CA THR A 80 -2.76 -3.99 -7.25
C THR A 80 -3.39 -2.81 -6.55
N ILE A 81 -2.54 -1.96 -5.99
CA ILE A 81 -2.97 -0.68 -5.44
C ILE A 81 -2.07 0.40 -5.98
N ASP A 82 -2.66 1.55 -6.28
CA ASP A 82 -1.93 2.76 -6.68
C ASP A 82 -2.08 3.77 -5.57
N ILE A 83 -0.95 4.29 -5.11
CA ILE A 83 -0.93 5.28 -4.04
C ILE A 83 -0.46 6.60 -4.60
N TYR A 84 -1.22 7.64 -4.34
CA TYR A 84 -0.91 9.01 -4.76
C TYR A 84 -0.66 9.85 -3.52
N ILE A 85 0.50 10.50 -3.48
CA ILE A 85 0.81 11.44 -2.41
C ILE A 85 0.77 12.83 -3.04
N VAL A 86 -0.09 13.68 -2.49
CA VAL A 86 -0.31 15.04 -2.97
C VAL A 86 0.14 16.00 -1.88
N ASP A 87 0.94 17.00 -2.25
CA ASP A 87 1.35 17.99 -1.25
C ASP A 87 0.48 19.26 -1.39
N SER A 88 0.69 20.19 -0.46
CA SER A 88 -0.10 21.42 -0.44
C SER A 88 0.24 22.38 -1.58
N PHE A 89 1.22 22.03 -2.39
CA PHE A 89 1.59 22.79 -3.59
C PHE A 89 1.12 22.10 -4.87
N ASN A 90 0.22 21.12 -4.74
CA ASN A 90 -0.35 20.38 -5.87
C ASN A 90 0.64 19.50 -6.61
N GLN A 91 1.75 19.14 -5.97
CA GLN A 91 2.65 18.17 -6.55
C GLN A 91 2.19 16.77 -6.16
N THR A 92 2.28 15.85 -7.10
CA THR A 92 1.79 14.48 -6.89
C THR A 92 2.89 13.49 -7.24
N VAL A 93 3.10 12.52 -6.37
CA VAL A 93 3.94 11.36 -6.68
C VAL A 93 3.08 10.11 -6.57
N THR A 94 3.37 9.13 -7.41
CA THR A 94 2.59 7.91 -7.50
C THR A 94 3.48 6.72 -7.26
N LYS A 95 2.98 5.73 -6.52
CA LYS A 95 3.66 4.47 -6.30
C LYS A 95 2.64 3.36 -6.39
N SER A 96 2.97 2.31 -7.13
CA SER A 96 2.07 1.17 -7.32
C SER A 96 2.67 -0.06 -6.68
N PHE A 97 1.81 -0.90 -6.10
CA PHE A 97 2.20 -2.15 -5.48
C PHE A 97 1.33 -3.26 -6.04
N SER A 98 1.95 -4.40 -6.31
CA SER A 98 1.25 -5.59 -6.78
C SER A 98 1.51 -6.73 -5.82
N PHE A 99 0.47 -7.51 -5.56
CA PHE A 99 0.56 -8.68 -4.71
C PHE A 99 -0.03 -9.86 -5.45
N ASN A 100 0.74 -10.94 -5.51
CA ASN A 100 0.21 -12.20 -6.01
C ASN A 100 -0.44 -12.95 -4.86
N ASN A 101 -1.50 -13.68 -5.16
CA ASN A 101 -2.14 -14.46 -4.11
C ASN A 101 -1.25 -15.62 -3.72
N GLU A 102 -1.11 -15.81 -2.42
CA GLU A 102 -0.40 -16.95 -1.86
C GLU A 102 -1.41 -17.77 -1.09
N THR A 103 -1.64 -19.00 -1.53
CA THR A 103 -2.53 -19.91 -0.84
C THR A 103 -1.73 -20.94 -0.09
N GLU A 104 -2.33 -21.55 0.92
CA GLU A 104 -1.64 -22.59 1.65
C GLU A 104 -1.33 -23.80 0.77
N GLU A 105 -2.24 -24.10 -0.16
CA GLU A 105 -1.98 -25.16 -1.11
C GLU A 105 -0.81 -24.82 -2.02
N GLY A 106 -0.67 -23.57 -2.40
CA GLY A 106 0.41 -23.15 -3.25
C GLY A 106 1.74 -23.19 -2.56
N VAL A 107 1.73 -23.11 -1.29
CA VAL A 107 2.96 -23.18 -0.50
C VAL A 107 3.54 -24.57 -0.55
N GLU A 108 2.69 -25.52 -0.68
CA GLU A 108 3.11 -26.89 -0.71
C GLU A 108 3.69 -27.25 -2.01
N ASN A 109 3.13 -27.14 -2.18
CA ASN A 109 3.38 -27.75 -2.96
C ASN A 109 4.01 -28.04 -3.43
N PRO A 110 3.75 -28.16 -3.25
CA PRO A 110 4.20 -28.72 -3.62
C PRO A 110 4.48 -29.17 -4.11
N GLU A 111 4.43 -29.05 -3.95
CA GLU A 111 4.67 -29.59 -4.28
C GLU A 111 4.69 -30.02 -4.67
N GLN A 112 4.52 -30.02 -4.51
CA GLN A 112 4.60 -30.60 -4.64
C GLN A 112 4.56 -31.05 -4.98
N PRO A 113 4.55 -31.22 -4.90
CA PRO A 113 4.63 -32.01 -4.98
C PRO A 113 4.47 -32.54 -5.13
N ALA A 114 4.43 -32.45 -5.00
CA ALA A 114 4.40 -33.11 -5.00
C ALA A 114 4.44 -33.59 -5.31
N PRO A 115 4.47 -33.98 -5.36
CA PRO A 115 4.64 -34.72 -5.51
C PRO A 115 4.78 -35.21 -5.92
#